data_6f45dab95c6b7850fec3774a7bae2efe
#
_entry.id   6f45dab95c6b7850fec3774a7bae2efe
#
_cell.length_a   1.000
_cell.length_b   1.000
_cell.length_c   1.000
_cell.angle_alpha   90.00
_cell.angle_beta   90.00
_cell.angle_gamma   90.00
#
_symmetry.space_group_name_H-M   'P 1'
#
loop_
_entity.id
_entity.type
_entity.pdbx_description
1 polymer ?
#
loop_
_entity_poly.entity_id
_entity_poly.type
_entity_poly.pdbx_seq_one_letter_code
_entity_poly.pdbx_strand_id
1 'polypeptide(L)'
;MGDRPARRRPRRPALTTLTGVVVRPAVPRDAEAIAQIYGAAVADTTSSFEAIPPSPDEMRERMGKSPRLPWFVAEAAGGAVLGFAYGSRHRERAAYRWSAEVSVYNRAEARRQGIGSALYAALFPALRDLGYVSLYAGITLPNPASVGLHRHLGFREIGTFPMVGFKFGQWHDTNWWWLPLQDRPVSPAEPREWPTPV
;
A
#
# COMPACT_ATOMS: atom_id res chain seq x y z
N MET A 1 15.58 25.08 -32.56
CA MET A 1 14.28 25.36 -31.91
C MET A 1 13.62 24.00 -31.73
N GLY A 2 13.89 23.36 -30.56
CA GLY A 2 13.51 21.97 -30.30
C GLY A 2 12.14 21.92 -29.62
N ASP A 3 11.25 21.22 -30.28
CA ASP A 3 9.90 20.92 -29.81
C ASP A 3 9.98 20.06 -28.53
N ARG A 4 9.55 20.60 -27.39
CA ARG A 4 9.44 19.88 -26.13
C ARG A 4 8.18 18.99 -26.20
N PRO A 5 8.30 17.65 -26.06
CA PRO A 5 7.11 16.81 -26.04
C PRO A 5 6.19 17.23 -24.89
N ALA A 6 4.91 17.42 -25.22
CA ALA A 6 3.86 17.79 -24.29
C ALA A 6 3.80 16.78 -23.13
N ARG A 7 3.94 17.27 -21.89
CA ARG A 7 3.80 16.46 -20.68
C ARG A 7 2.39 15.88 -20.64
N ARG A 8 2.25 14.57 -20.88
CA ARG A 8 0.99 13.86 -20.65
C ARG A 8 0.63 13.99 -19.17
N ARG A 9 -0.52 14.60 -18.89
CA ARG A 9 -1.09 14.59 -17.53
C ARG A 9 -1.27 13.14 -17.07
N PRO A 10 -0.89 12.79 -15.82
CA PRO A 10 -1.15 11.46 -15.30
C PRO A 10 -2.65 11.17 -15.42
N ARG A 11 -3.00 10.02 -16.02
CA ARG A 11 -4.39 9.56 -16.06
C ARG A 11 -4.84 9.36 -14.62
N ARG A 12 -5.95 9.99 -14.24
CA ARG A 12 -6.59 9.68 -12.95
C ARG A 12 -6.88 8.19 -12.94
N PRO A 13 -6.46 7.45 -11.86
CA PRO A 13 -6.77 6.03 -11.76
C PRO A 13 -8.27 5.83 -11.87
N ALA A 14 -8.68 4.83 -12.65
CA ALA A 14 -10.09 4.46 -12.77
C ALA A 14 -10.59 4.01 -11.39
N LEU A 15 -11.73 4.54 -10.96
CA LEU A 15 -12.41 4.11 -9.75
C LEU A 15 -12.86 2.65 -9.94
N THR A 16 -12.28 1.73 -9.19
CA THR A 16 -12.74 0.34 -9.16
C THR A 16 -13.95 0.27 -8.23
N THR A 17 -15.10 -0.09 -8.77
CA THR A 17 -16.35 -0.18 -8.00
C THR A 17 -16.65 -1.64 -7.68
N LEU A 18 -16.70 -1.98 -6.39
CA LEU A 18 -17.41 -3.14 -5.87
C LEU A 18 -18.86 -2.71 -5.58
N THR A 19 -19.81 -3.65 -5.54
CA THR A 19 -21.21 -3.29 -5.25
C THR A 19 -21.29 -2.51 -3.93
N GLY A 20 -21.64 -1.21 -4.01
CA GLY A 20 -21.76 -0.32 -2.87
C GLY A 20 -20.44 0.17 -2.25
N VAL A 21 -19.29 -0.09 -2.88
CA VAL A 21 -17.97 0.38 -2.40
C VAL A 21 -17.22 1.11 -3.52
N VAL A 22 -16.68 2.27 -3.22
CA VAL A 22 -15.86 3.08 -4.13
C VAL A 22 -14.42 3.10 -3.62
N VAL A 23 -13.46 2.79 -4.48
CA VAL A 23 -12.03 2.97 -4.20
C VAL A 23 -11.58 4.32 -4.77
N ARG A 24 -11.03 5.17 -3.90
CA ARG A 24 -10.55 6.51 -4.27
C ARG A 24 -9.22 6.83 -3.60
N PRO A 25 -8.46 7.81 -4.12
CA PRO A 25 -7.32 8.35 -3.40
C PRO A 25 -7.72 8.83 -2.00
N ALA A 26 -6.86 8.53 -1.02
CA ALA A 26 -7.03 9.02 0.34
C ALA A 26 -6.73 10.54 0.38
N VAL A 27 -7.46 11.24 1.23
CA VAL A 27 -7.29 12.67 1.50
C VAL A 27 -7.06 12.89 3.01
N PRO A 28 -6.54 14.04 3.46
CA PRO A 28 -6.19 14.26 4.88
C PRO A 28 -7.31 13.95 5.89
N ARG A 29 -8.58 14.14 5.52
CA ARG A 29 -9.74 13.81 6.37
C ARG A 29 -9.90 12.31 6.65
N ASP A 30 -9.34 11.44 5.80
CA ASP A 30 -9.43 9.99 5.99
C ASP A 30 -8.48 9.48 7.08
N ALA A 31 -7.54 10.32 7.54
CA ALA A 31 -6.50 9.94 8.49
C ALA A 31 -7.06 9.35 9.80
N GLU A 32 -8.21 9.85 10.28
CA GLU A 32 -8.86 9.30 11.47
C GLU A 32 -9.35 7.86 11.25
N ALA A 33 -10.06 7.61 10.15
CA ALA A 33 -10.54 6.27 9.82
C ALA A 33 -9.38 5.30 9.53
N ILE A 34 -8.33 5.77 8.86
CA ILE A 34 -7.10 5.02 8.62
C ILE A 34 -6.42 4.66 9.94
N ALA A 35 -6.28 5.62 10.87
CA ALA A 35 -5.69 5.38 12.20
C ALA A 35 -6.49 4.34 12.99
N GLN A 36 -7.83 4.38 12.94
CA GLN A 36 -8.68 3.39 13.58
C GLN A 36 -8.46 1.99 13.01
N ILE A 37 -8.45 1.84 11.68
CA ILE A 37 -8.24 0.54 11.01
C ILE A 37 -6.85 -0.01 11.30
N TYR A 38 -5.83 0.83 11.19
CA TYR A 38 -4.44 0.44 11.44
C TYR A 38 -4.19 0.18 12.91
N GLY A 39 -4.77 1.02 13.79
CA GLY A 39 -4.67 0.87 15.24
C GLY A 39 -5.18 -0.48 15.73
N ALA A 40 -6.31 -0.95 15.20
CA ALA A 40 -6.81 -2.30 15.48
C ALA A 40 -5.82 -3.39 15.01
N ALA A 41 -5.20 -3.22 13.84
CA ALA A 41 -4.19 -4.16 13.37
C ALA A 41 -2.93 -4.15 14.27
N VAL A 42 -2.53 -2.99 14.77
CA VAL A 42 -1.40 -2.85 15.71
C VAL A 42 -1.74 -3.44 17.08
N ALA A 43 -2.91 -3.14 17.63
CA ALA A 43 -3.28 -3.57 18.97
C ALA A 43 -3.60 -5.07 19.06
N ASP A 44 -4.26 -5.63 18.04
CA ASP A 44 -4.90 -6.94 18.14
C ASP A 44 -4.23 -8.03 17.29
N THR A 45 -3.26 -7.66 16.43
CA THR A 45 -2.69 -8.61 15.46
C THR A 45 -1.18 -8.46 15.30
N THR A 46 -0.56 -9.45 14.67
CA THR A 46 0.85 -9.41 14.24
C THR A 46 1.03 -8.87 12.82
N SER A 47 -0.03 -8.38 12.17
CA SER A 47 0.05 -7.82 10.81
C SER A 47 0.85 -6.51 10.73
N SER A 48 1.11 -5.89 11.87
CA SER A 48 2.08 -4.81 12.04
C SER A 48 2.95 -5.12 13.25
N PHE A 49 4.25 -4.80 13.15
CA PHE A 49 5.17 -4.87 14.30
C PHE A 49 5.27 -3.55 15.08
N GLU A 50 4.47 -2.55 14.76
CA GLU A 50 4.35 -1.39 15.63
C GLU A 50 3.77 -1.82 16.98
N ALA A 51 4.29 -1.22 18.06
CA ALA A 51 3.87 -1.53 19.43
C ALA A 51 2.72 -0.62 19.90
N ILE A 52 2.66 0.60 19.37
CA ILE A 52 1.68 1.63 19.75
C ILE A 52 0.88 2.03 18.52
N PRO A 53 -0.45 2.00 18.58
CA PRO A 53 -1.30 2.50 17.51
C PRO A 53 -1.00 3.99 17.21
N PRO A 54 -0.79 4.38 15.94
CA PRO A 54 -0.55 5.77 15.60
C PRO A 54 -1.80 6.61 15.74
N SER A 55 -1.61 7.87 16.09
CA SER A 55 -2.67 8.87 16.10
C SER A 55 -3.14 9.25 14.69
N PRO A 56 -4.32 9.88 14.54
CA PRO A 56 -4.76 10.44 13.25
C PRO A 56 -3.78 11.47 12.67
N ASP A 57 -3.12 12.25 13.51
CA ASP A 57 -2.13 13.24 13.07
C ASP A 57 -0.87 12.59 12.51
N GLU A 58 -0.37 11.54 13.18
CA GLU A 58 0.75 10.74 12.67
C GLU A 58 0.40 10.07 11.32
N MET A 59 -0.83 9.56 11.16
CA MET A 59 -1.25 8.98 9.88
C MET A 59 -1.34 10.04 8.79
N ARG A 60 -1.79 11.25 9.10
CA ARG A 60 -1.82 12.39 8.18
C ARG A 60 -0.39 12.78 7.76
N GLU A 61 0.54 12.81 8.70
CA GLU A 61 1.95 13.06 8.43
C GLU A 61 2.56 11.99 7.51
N ARG A 62 2.30 10.69 7.79
CA ARG A 62 2.75 9.57 6.94
C ARG A 62 2.22 9.68 5.50
N MET A 63 0.96 10.09 5.31
CA MET A 63 0.36 10.31 4.00
C MET A 63 1.03 11.44 3.21
N GLY A 64 1.57 12.44 3.91
CA GLY A 64 2.29 13.59 3.33
C GLY A 64 3.79 13.41 3.17
N LYS A 65 4.40 12.35 3.73
CA LYS A 65 5.85 12.16 3.81
C LYS A 65 6.50 12.04 2.42
N SER A 66 7.58 12.80 2.19
CA SER A 66 8.37 12.73 0.96
C SER A 66 9.38 11.56 0.97
N PRO A 67 9.58 10.85 -0.16
CA PRO A 67 8.80 10.96 -1.38
C PRO A 67 7.37 10.47 -1.15
N ARG A 68 6.40 11.29 -1.59
CA ARG A 68 4.99 10.94 -1.43
C ARG A 68 4.59 9.79 -2.34
N LEU A 69 4.08 8.71 -1.75
CA LEU A 69 3.52 7.58 -2.46
C LEU A 69 1.99 7.56 -2.34
N PRO A 70 1.29 6.88 -3.26
CA PRO A 70 -0.16 6.87 -3.26
C PRO A 70 -0.75 6.09 -2.08
N TRP A 71 -1.83 6.65 -1.52
CA TRP A 71 -2.72 6.03 -0.54
C TRP A 71 -4.12 5.97 -1.13
N PHE A 72 -4.81 4.86 -0.97
CA PHE A 72 -6.19 4.65 -1.41
C PHE A 72 -7.05 4.16 -0.26
N VAL A 73 -8.29 4.58 -0.24
CA VAL A 73 -9.33 4.09 0.68
C VAL A 73 -10.46 3.43 -0.10
N ALA A 74 -11.08 2.43 0.51
CA ALA A 74 -12.33 1.83 0.07
C ALA A 74 -13.46 2.40 0.93
N GLU A 75 -14.38 3.15 0.32
CA GLU A 75 -15.46 3.85 1.00
C GLU A 75 -16.80 3.20 0.63
N ALA A 76 -17.60 2.87 1.64
CA ALA A 76 -18.97 2.41 1.45
C ALA A 76 -19.89 3.55 1.01
N ALA A 77 -21.07 3.21 0.44
CA ALA A 77 -22.07 4.19 0.01
C ALA A 77 -22.50 5.18 1.12
N GLY A 78 -22.39 4.78 2.40
CA GLY A 78 -22.66 5.66 3.56
C GLY A 78 -21.45 6.50 4.03
N GLY A 79 -20.35 6.55 3.27
CA GLY A 79 -19.15 7.34 3.60
C GLY A 79 -18.16 6.66 4.57
N ALA A 80 -18.47 5.48 5.09
CA ALA A 80 -17.58 4.75 5.98
C ALA A 80 -16.37 4.18 5.23
N VAL A 81 -15.16 4.41 5.73
CA VAL A 81 -13.93 3.79 5.21
C VAL A 81 -13.84 2.36 5.74
N LEU A 82 -13.82 1.39 4.81
CA LEU A 82 -13.79 -0.05 5.10
C LEU A 82 -12.39 -0.65 5.08
N GLY A 83 -11.45 0.02 4.42
CA GLY A 83 -10.07 -0.41 4.31
C GLY A 83 -9.23 0.61 3.55
N PHE A 84 -7.92 0.43 3.61
CA PHE A 84 -6.98 1.28 2.88
C PHE A 84 -5.77 0.47 2.41
N ALA A 85 -5.12 0.95 1.35
CA ALA A 85 -3.83 0.44 0.90
C ALA A 85 -2.91 1.60 0.56
N TYR A 86 -1.61 1.39 0.71
CA TYR A 86 -0.61 2.41 0.41
C TYR A 86 0.69 1.81 -0.09
N GLY A 87 1.45 2.65 -0.79
CA GLY A 87 2.85 2.42 -1.08
C GLY A 87 3.75 3.12 -0.08
N SER A 88 4.88 2.50 0.23
CA SER A 88 5.95 3.11 1.04
C SER A 88 7.31 2.82 0.44
N ARG A 89 8.34 3.57 0.87
CA ARG A 89 9.72 3.35 0.43
C ARG A 89 10.19 1.97 0.90
N HIS A 90 10.78 1.19 -0.03
CA HIS A 90 11.30 -0.14 0.31
C HIS A 90 12.54 -0.06 1.21
N ARG A 91 13.52 0.81 0.88
CA ARG A 91 14.78 1.02 1.63
C ARG A 91 15.26 2.44 1.42
N GLU A 92 16.02 2.95 2.39
CA GLU A 92 16.51 4.33 2.37
C GLU A 92 17.58 4.62 1.30
N ARG A 93 18.42 3.63 0.95
CA ARG A 93 19.52 3.83 0.00
C ARG A 93 19.00 4.10 -1.40
N ALA A 94 19.60 5.07 -2.09
CA ALA A 94 19.15 5.60 -3.38
C ALA A 94 18.96 4.55 -4.48
N ALA A 95 19.76 3.48 -4.50
CA ALA A 95 19.63 2.41 -5.49
C ALA A 95 18.31 1.63 -5.40
N TYR A 96 17.55 1.73 -4.30
CA TYR A 96 16.25 1.08 -4.13
C TYR A 96 15.05 1.94 -4.55
N ARG A 97 15.27 3.16 -5.03
CA ARG A 97 14.22 4.16 -5.28
C ARG A 97 13.11 3.73 -6.25
N TRP A 98 13.38 2.76 -7.14
CA TRP A 98 12.39 2.21 -8.07
C TRP A 98 11.59 1.04 -7.50
N SER A 99 11.79 0.72 -6.24
CA SER A 99 11.10 -0.34 -5.50
C SER A 99 10.22 0.28 -4.43
N ALA A 100 8.99 -0.21 -4.29
CA ALA A 100 8.09 0.19 -3.21
C ALA A 100 7.64 -1.02 -2.41
N GLU A 101 7.37 -0.83 -1.12
CA GLU A 101 6.57 -1.76 -0.33
C GLU A 101 5.10 -1.38 -0.45
N VAL A 102 4.23 -2.38 -0.38
CA VAL A 102 2.79 -2.18 -0.40
C VAL A 102 2.13 -2.87 0.77
N SER A 103 1.15 -2.19 1.36
CA SER A 103 0.38 -2.70 2.49
C SER A 103 -1.11 -2.47 2.27
N VAL A 104 -1.93 -3.36 2.82
CA VAL A 104 -3.39 -3.25 2.79
C VAL A 104 -3.97 -3.69 4.14
N TYR A 105 -4.90 -2.90 4.66
CA TYR A 105 -5.60 -3.15 5.91
C TYR A 105 -7.09 -2.93 5.70
N ASN A 106 -7.90 -3.85 6.23
CA ASN A 106 -9.36 -3.78 6.15
C ASN A 106 -9.96 -3.90 7.55
N ARG A 107 -11.08 -3.23 7.79
CA ARG A 107 -11.92 -3.50 8.96
C ARG A 107 -12.27 -4.99 9.03
N ALA A 108 -12.42 -5.52 10.24
CA ALA A 108 -12.69 -6.94 10.46
C ALA A 108 -13.97 -7.40 9.71
N GLU A 109 -15.03 -6.61 9.79
CA GLU A 109 -16.32 -6.85 9.14
C GLU A 109 -16.28 -6.75 7.61
N ALA A 110 -15.26 -6.09 7.06
CA ALA A 110 -15.08 -5.89 5.62
C ALA A 110 -14.12 -6.91 4.97
N ARG A 111 -13.65 -7.91 5.73
CA ARG A 111 -12.75 -8.95 5.22
C ARG A 111 -13.48 -9.90 4.27
N ARG A 112 -12.73 -10.51 3.33
CA ARG A 112 -13.20 -11.50 2.32
C ARG A 112 -14.30 -10.99 1.37
N GLN A 113 -14.46 -9.67 1.25
CA GLN A 113 -15.38 -9.00 0.32
C GLN A 113 -14.68 -8.45 -0.94
N GLY A 114 -13.43 -8.83 -1.22
CA GLY A 114 -12.69 -8.36 -2.39
C GLY A 114 -12.06 -6.96 -2.24
N ILE A 115 -12.25 -6.28 -1.10
CA ILE A 115 -11.79 -4.90 -0.87
C ILE A 115 -10.28 -4.79 -1.03
N GLY A 116 -9.49 -5.71 -0.47
CA GLY A 116 -8.04 -5.69 -0.61
C GLY A 116 -7.58 -5.79 -2.06
N SER A 117 -8.23 -6.64 -2.87
CA SER A 117 -7.96 -6.75 -4.31
C SER A 117 -8.31 -5.46 -5.05
N ALA A 118 -9.45 -4.84 -4.74
CA ALA A 118 -9.89 -3.59 -5.36
C ALA A 118 -8.96 -2.42 -5.00
N LEU A 119 -8.50 -2.33 -3.75
CA LEU A 119 -7.52 -1.35 -3.31
C LEU A 119 -6.19 -1.48 -4.07
N TYR A 120 -5.67 -2.71 -4.20
CA TYR A 120 -4.45 -2.96 -4.97
C TYR A 120 -4.63 -2.76 -6.47
N ALA A 121 -5.81 -3.02 -7.01
CA ALA A 121 -6.14 -2.72 -8.41
C ALA A 121 -6.07 -1.21 -8.73
N ALA A 122 -6.29 -0.34 -7.74
CA ALA A 122 -6.08 1.11 -7.87
C ALA A 122 -4.63 1.52 -7.59
N LEU A 123 -3.99 0.92 -6.58
CA LEU A 123 -2.65 1.29 -6.12
C LEU A 123 -1.56 0.92 -7.14
N PHE A 124 -1.61 -0.28 -7.75
CA PHE A 124 -0.54 -0.76 -8.62
C PHE A 124 -0.39 0.09 -9.90
N PRO A 125 -1.46 0.43 -10.64
CA PRO A 125 -1.34 1.36 -11.77
C PRO A 125 -0.79 2.73 -11.36
N ALA A 126 -1.19 3.26 -10.19
CA ALA A 126 -0.69 4.52 -9.70
C ALA A 126 0.82 4.48 -9.45
N LEU A 127 1.33 3.43 -8.80
CA LEU A 127 2.77 3.24 -8.58
C LEU A 127 3.54 3.04 -9.90
N ARG A 128 2.97 2.29 -10.86
CA ARG A 128 3.56 2.12 -12.19
C ARG A 128 3.69 3.46 -12.93
N ASP A 129 2.64 4.28 -12.91
CA ASP A 129 2.62 5.59 -13.55
C ASP A 129 3.63 6.57 -12.94
N LEU A 130 3.98 6.39 -11.66
CA LEU A 130 5.04 7.14 -10.99
C LEU A 130 6.46 6.67 -11.35
N GLY A 131 6.61 5.50 -11.98
CA GLY A 131 7.90 4.96 -12.41
C GLY A 131 8.46 3.85 -11.52
N TYR A 132 7.68 3.33 -10.57
CA TYR A 132 8.10 2.15 -9.79
C TYR A 132 8.09 0.89 -10.66
N VAL A 133 9.08 0.00 -10.47
CA VAL A 133 9.25 -1.21 -11.29
C VAL A 133 9.08 -2.50 -10.51
N SER A 134 9.19 -2.46 -9.19
CA SER A 134 9.05 -3.64 -8.33
C SER A 134 8.26 -3.30 -7.07
N LEU A 135 7.33 -4.19 -6.70
CA LEU A 135 6.61 -4.11 -5.45
C LEU A 135 7.01 -5.25 -4.52
N TYR A 136 7.09 -4.94 -3.25
CA TYR A 136 7.39 -5.88 -2.19
C TYR A 136 6.31 -5.85 -1.12
N ALA A 137 6.07 -6.99 -0.48
CA ALA A 137 5.19 -7.10 0.68
C ALA A 137 5.83 -8.03 1.71
N GLY A 138 5.95 -7.55 2.94
CA GLY A 138 6.32 -8.34 4.10
C GLY A 138 5.06 -8.83 4.82
N ILE A 139 4.96 -10.14 5.07
CA ILE A 139 3.78 -10.75 5.70
C ILE A 139 4.24 -11.52 6.93
N THR A 140 3.82 -11.09 8.11
CA THR A 140 4.03 -11.85 9.34
C THR A 140 3.22 -13.13 9.32
N LEU A 141 3.86 -14.25 9.66
CA LEU A 141 3.25 -15.57 9.67
C LEU A 141 2.79 -15.98 11.09
N PRO A 142 1.69 -16.78 11.20
CA PRO A 142 0.81 -17.22 10.12
C PRO A 142 -0.19 -16.13 9.70
N ASN A 143 -0.36 -15.91 8.38
CA ASN A 143 -1.38 -15.01 7.84
C ASN A 143 -1.89 -15.54 6.49
N PRO A 144 -2.70 -16.61 6.48
CA PRO A 144 -3.16 -17.25 5.26
C PRO A 144 -4.00 -16.33 4.37
N ALA A 145 -4.70 -15.35 4.95
CA ALA A 145 -5.51 -14.39 4.19
C ALA A 145 -4.62 -13.45 3.37
N SER A 146 -3.57 -12.88 3.97
CA SER A 146 -2.63 -12.01 3.27
C SER A 146 -1.81 -12.79 2.23
N VAL A 147 -1.29 -13.97 2.60
CA VAL A 147 -0.59 -14.87 1.66
C VAL A 147 -1.45 -15.21 0.45
N GLY A 148 -2.73 -15.58 0.68
CA GLY A 148 -3.68 -15.89 -0.38
C GLY A 148 -3.94 -14.70 -1.31
N LEU A 149 -4.13 -13.50 -0.74
CA LEU A 149 -4.31 -12.27 -1.51
C LEU A 149 -3.10 -11.96 -2.40
N HIS A 150 -1.89 -11.94 -1.85
CA HIS A 150 -0.69 -11.60 -2.60
C HIS A 150 -0.41 -12.64 -3.70
N ARG A 151 -0.58 -13.94 -3.40
CA ARG A 151 -0.46 -15.00 -4.41
C ARG A 151 -1.48 -14.83 -5.54
N HIS A 152 -2.74 -14.54 -5.22
CA HIS A 152 -3.81 -14.29 -6.21
C HIS A 152 -3.49 -13.10 -7.12
N LEU A 153 -2.84 -12.06 -6.58
CA LEU A 153 -2.44 -10.87 -7.34
C LEU A 153 -1.12 -11.03 -8.12
N GLY A 154 -0.54 -12.23 -8.13
CA GLY A 154 0.64 -12.56 -8.92
C GLY A 154 1.97 -12.29 -8.24
N PHE A 155 1.98 -11.97 -6.96
CA PHE A 155 3.24 -11.92 -6.20
C PHE A 155 3.86 -13.31 -6.12
N ARG A 156 5.18 -13.33 -6.16
CA ARG A 156 6.02 -14.51 -6.01
C ARG A 156 6.71 -14.46 -4.64
N GLU A 157 6.72 -15.57 -3.95
CA GLU A 157 7.44 -15.70 -2.70
C GLU A 157 8.95 -15.58 -2.93
N ILE A 158 9.63 -14.80 -2.08
CA ILE A 158 11.09 -14.64 -2.10
C ILE A 158 11.72 -15.54 -1.05
N GLY A 159 11.17 -15.55 0.16
CA GLY A 159 11.68 -16.29 1.31
C GLY A 159 11.18 -15.74 2.63
N THR A 160 11.56 -16.42 3.69
CA THR A 160 11.13 -16.10 5.05
C THR A 160 12.33 -15.66 5.91
N PHE A 161 12.17 -14.58 6.64
CA PHE A 161 13.07 -14.17 7.71
C PHE A 161 12.57 -14.83 8.99
N PRO A 162 13.25 -15.86 9.49
CA PRO A 162 12.79 -16.55 10.68
C PRO A 162 12.99 -15.71 11.93
N MET A 163 12.01 -15.72 12.83
CA MET A 163 12.07 -15.09 14.16
C MET A 163 12.56 -13.62 14.13
N VAL A 164 12.16 -12.86 13.11
CA VAL A 164 12.68 -11.50 12.89
C VAL A 164 11.99 -10.43 13.72
N GLY A 165 10.76 -10.66 14.19
CA GLY A 165 10.00 -9.73 15.00
C GLY A 165 9.51 -10.34 16.30
N PHE A 166 9.49 -9.56 17.38
CA PHE A 166 8.95 -9.98 18.67
C PHE A 166 7.71 -9.17 19.02
N LYS A 167 6.58 -9.86 19.20
CA LYS A 167 5.31 -9.22 19.57
C LYS A 167 4.40 -10.20 20.31
N PHE A 168 3.60 -9.71 21.24
CA PHE A 168 2.71 -10.51 22.09
C PHE A 168 3.41 -11.68 22.78
N GLY A 169 4.64 -11.43 23.28
CA GLY A 169 5.40 -12.41 24.04
C GLY A 169 6.06 -13.53 23.23
N GLN A 170 6.06 -13.44 21.89
CA GLN A 170 6.67 -14.48 21.04
C GLN A 170 7.37 -13.91 19.80
N TRP A 171 8.30 -14.68 19.25
CA TRP A 171 8.98 -14.40 18.00
C TRP A 171 8.11 -14.79 16.81
N HIS A 172 8.16 -13.99 15.75
CA HIS A 172 7.39 -14.19 14.52
C HIS A 172 8.30 -14.17 13.30
N ASP A 173 7.95 -15.03 12.34
CA ASP A 173 8.55 -15.04 11.02
C ASP A 173 7.90 -13.98 10.14
N THR A 174 8.67 -13.40 9.21
CA THR A 174 8.17 -12.55 8.15
C THR A 174 8.51 -13.14 6.79
N ASN A 175 7.48 -13.45 6.01
CA ASN A 175 7.59 -13.96 4.66
C ASN A 175 7.54 -12.80 3.66
N TRP A 176 8.49 -12.74 2.73
CA TRP A 176 8.62 -11.68 1.75
C TRP A 176 8.13 -12.11 0.38
N TRP A 177 7.39 -11.22 -0.28
CA TRP A 177 6.77 -11.39 -1.57
C TRP A 177 7.18 -10.28 -2.52
N TRP A 178 7.29 -10.60 -3.82
CA TRP A 178 7.71 -9.69 -4.88
C TRP A 178 6.75 -9.76 -6.07
N LEU A 179 6.42 -8.59 -6.65
CA LEU A 179 5.67 -8.44 -7.89
C LEU A 179 6.46 -7.55 -8.85
N PRO A 180 6.84 -8.03 -10.05
CA PRO A 180 7.32 -7.15 -11.13
C PRO A 180 6.15 -6.31 -11.62
N LEU A 181 6.24 -4.98 -11.48
CA LEU A 181 5.15 -4.06 -11.81
C LEU A 181 5.18 -3.66 -13.29
N GLN A 182 6.36 -3.58 -13.87
CA GLN A 182 6.63 -3.28 -15.28
C GLN A 182 8.03 -3.72 -15.68
N ASP A 183 8.36 -3.62 -16.97
CA ASP A 183 9.69 -3.91 -17.47
C ASP A 183 10.74 -2.98 -16.83
N ARG A 184 11.95 -3.50 -16.71
CA ARG A 184 13.07 -2.75 -16.14
C ARG A 184 13.85 -2.06 -17.25
N PRO A 185 13.74 -0.74 -17.45
CA PRO A 185 14.51 -0.03 -18.44
C PRO A 185 16.00 -0.03 -18.08
N VAL A 186 16.86 0.00 -19.08
CA VAL A 186 18.32 0.07 -18.90
C VAL A 186 18.74 1.36 -18.19
N SER A 187 18.02 2.47 -18.47
CA SER A 187 18.23 3.76 -17.85
C SER A 187 16.87 4.27 -17.34
N PRO A 188 16.47 3.90 -16.12
CA PRO A 188 15.19 4.30 -15.57
C PRO A 188 15.19 5.80 -15.22
N ALA A 189 14.14 6.50 -15.60
CA ALA A 189 13.89 7.84 -15.09
C ALA A 189 13.61 7.81 -13.58
N GLU A 190 13.92 8.91 -12.89
CA GLU A 190 13.59 9.04 -11.46
C GLU A 190 12.09 8.85 -11.21
N PRO A 191 11.68 8.09 -10.20
CA PRO A 191 10.28 7.99 -9.81
C PRO A 191 9.73 9.36 -9.42
N ARG A 192 8.48 9.60 -9.77
CA ARG A 192 7.77 10.84 -9.41
C ARG A 192 7.04 10.67 -8.09
N GLU A 193 6.83 11.76 -7.40
CA GLU A 193 5.96 11.77 -6.22
C GLU A 193 4.48 11.74 -6.60
N TRP A 194 3.68 11.16 -5.74
CA TRP A 194 2.23 11.23 -5.83
C TRP A 194 1.76 12.67 -5.64
N PRO A 195 0.83 13.18 -6.47
CA PRO A 195 0.31 14.54 -6.31
C PRO A 195 -0.30 14.75 -4.92
N THR A 196 -0.18 15.97 -4.40
CA THR A 196 -0.89 16.35 -3.17
C THR A 196 -2.39 16.20 -3.40
N PRO A 197 -3.14 15.52 -2.53
CA PRO A 197 -4.60 15.53 -2.59
C PRO A 197 -5.12 16.97 -2.44
N VAL A 198 -5.99 17.37 -3.34
CA VAL A 198 -6.67 18.68 -3.28
C VAL A 198 -7.95 18.56 -2.49
#